data_803afb81a6efa258387b71e8bcc898a5
#
_entry.id   803afb81a6efa258387b71e8bcc898a5
#
_cell.length_a   1.000
_cell.length_b   1.000
_cell.length_c   1.000
_cell.angle_alpha   90.00
_cell.angle_beta   90.00
_cell.angle_gamma   90.00
#
_symmetry.space_group_name_H-M   'P 1'
#
loop_
_entity.id
_entity.type
_entity.pdbx_description
1 polymer ?
#
loop_
_entity_poly.entity_id
_entity_poly.type
_entity_poly.pdbx_seq_one_letter_code
_entity_poly.pdbx_strand_id
1 'polypeptide(L)' 'MVYRTSQVVLKEKFIGHDAKNLSALDNELNRWASQGWTLHTMTTTVAGGTGLGGGDRTVFTLVFVHP' A
#
# COMPACT_ATOMS: atom_id res chain seq x y z
N MET A 1 -8.59 -0.52 -21.76
CA MET A 1 -8.38 -0.36 -20.31
C MET A 1 -7.23 -1.25 -19.87
N VAL A 2 -6.28 -0.69 -19.16
CA VAL A 2 -5.11 -1.41 -18.72
C VAL A 2 -5.06 -1.40 -17.19
N TYR A 3 -4.77 -2.53 -16.60
CA TYR A 3 -4.65 -2.64 -15.15
C TYR A 3 -3.21 -2.88 -14.76
N ARG A 4 -2.80 -2.27 -13.67
CA ARG A 4 -1.49 -2.50 -13.08
C ARG A 4 -1.63 -2.68 -11.58
N THR A 5 -0.82 -3.55 -11.03
CA THR A 5 -0.82 -3.84 -9.61
C THR A 5 0.47 -3.36 -8.99
N SER A 6 0.36 -2.71 -7.85
CA SER A 6 1.50 -2.23 -7.09
C SER A 6 1.31 -2.62 -5.64
N GLN A 7 2.39 -2.78 -4.91
CA GLN A 7 2.33 -3.08 -3.49
C GLN A 7 3.17 -2.10 -2.71
N VAL A 8 2.64 -1.69 -1.57
CA VAL A 8 3.37 -0.88 -0.60
C VAL A 8 3.45 -1.70 0.68
N VAL A 9 4.67 -1.96 1.12
CA VAL A 9 4.91 -2.72 2.33
C VAL A 9 5.42 -1.79 3.40
N LEU A 10 4.69 -1.69 4.49
CA LEU A 10 5.11 -0.94 5.64
C LEU A 10 5.67 -1.92 6.65
N LYS A 11 6.88 -1.68 7.08
CA LYS A 11 7.57 -2.57 8.02
C LYS A 11 7.02 -2.44 9.41
N GLU A 12 6.19 -1.47 9.64
CA GLU A 12 5.63 -1.21 10.94
C GLU A 12 4.15 -1.51 10.94
N LYS A 13 3.65 -1.84 12.12
CA LYS A 13 2.23 -2.01 12.29
C LYS A 13 1.54 -0.67 12.08
N PHE A 14 0.50 -0.69 11.29
CA PHE A 14 -0.32 0.49 11.07
C PHE A 14 -1.10 0.80 12.35
N ILE A 15 -0.91 1.99 12.87
CA ILE A 15 -1.59 2.42 14.09
C ILE A 15 -2.32 3.72 13.80
N GLY A 16 -3.63 3.63 13.69
CA GLY A 16 -4.46 4.81 13.56
C GLY A 16 -4.31 5.54 12.24
N HIS A 17 -5.11 6.56 12.09
CA HIS A 17 -5.18 7.30 10.84
C HIS A 17 -4.13 8.41 10.74
N ASP A 18 -3.44 8.70 11.82
CA ASP A 18 -2.37 9.69 11.82
C ASP A 18 -0.99 9.06 11.76
N ALA A 19 -0.93 7.79 11.38
CA ALA A 19 0.34 7.10 11.32
C ALA A 19 1.26 7.75 10.30
N LYS A 20 2.45 8.09 10.74
CA LYS A 20 3.42 8.77 9.87
C LYS A 20 3.85 7.90 8.70
N ASN A 21 3.74 6.61 8.87
CA ASN A 21 4.13 5.67 7.81
C ASN A 21 3.17 5.67 6.62
N LEU A 22 2.02 6.34 6.73
CA LEU A 22 1.11 6.43 5.60
C LEU A 22 1.64 7.30 4.47
N SER A 23 2.67 8.09 4.72
CA SER A 23 3.22 8.92 3.65
C SER A 23 3.80 8.08 2.52
N ALA A 24 4.31 6.89 2.81
CA ALA A 24 4.78 6.00 1.76
C ALA A 24 3.63 5.56 0.85
N LEU A 25 2.47 5.28 1.44
CA LEU A 25 1.29 4.93 0.67
C LEU A 25 0.82 6.12 -0.17
N ASP A 26 0.76 7.29 0.44
CA ASP A 26 0.34 8.50 -0.27
C ASP A 26 1.26 8.79 -1.45
N ASN A 27 2.56 8.64 -1.25
CA ASN A 27 3.53 8.88 -2.31
C ASN A 27 3.31 7.92 -3.47
N GLU A 28 3.03 6.67 -3.19
CA GLU A 28 2.78 5.69 -4.23
C GLU A 28 1.50 6.02 -4.99
N LEU A 29 0.44 6.35 -4.27
CA LEU A 29 -0.82 6.72 -4.90
C LEU A 29 -0.66 7.94 -5.82
N ASN A 30 0.05 8.95 -5.33
CA ASN A 30 0.23 10.18 -6.08
C ASN A 30 1.15 9.99 -7.28
N ARG A 31 2.14 9.09 -7.14
CA ARG A 31 3.02 8.78 -8.26
C ARG A 31 2.24 8.20 -9.44
N TRP A 32 1.33 7.27 -9.15
CA TRP A 32 0.50 6.69 -10.20
C TRP A 32 -0.49 7.70 -10.75
N ALA A 33 -1.12 8.47 -9.87
CA ALA A 33 -2.11 9.47 -10.29
C ALA A 33 -1.49 10.51 -11.21
N SER A 34 -0.25 10.90 -10.95
CA SER A 34 0.43 11.90 -11.78
C SER A 34 0.68 11.41 -13.20
N GLN A 35 0.62 10.10 -13.42
CA GLN A 35 0.82 9.49 -14.73
C GLN A 35 -0.51 9.09 -15.38
N GLY A 36 -1.62 9.55 -14.84
CA GLY A 36 -2.92 9.30 -15.42
C GLY A 36 -3.61 8.02 -14.98
N TRP A 37 -3.07 7.37 -13.95
CA TRP A 37 -3.67 6.14 -13.43
C TRP A 37 -4.66 6.46 -12.33
N THR A 38 -5.73 5.68 -12.28
CA THR A 38 -6.77 5.81 -11.28
C THR A 38 -6.77 4.56 -10.41
N LEU A 39 -6.85 4.76 -9.11
CA LEU A 39 -6.94 3.63 -8.20
C LEU A 39 -8.27 2.93 -8.38
N HIS A 40 -8.22 1.66 -8.71
CA HIS A 40 -9.42 0.85 -8.91
C HIS A 40 -9.82 0.16 -7.62
N THR A 41 -8.85 -0.47 -6.96
CA THR A 41 -9.12 -1.14 -5.70
C THR A 41 -7.84 -1.23 -4.88
N MET A 42 -8.01 -1.36 -3.59
CA MET A 42 -6.91 -1.51 -2.66
C MET A 42 -7.31 -2.49 -1.58
N THR A 43 -6.43 -3.41 -1.29
CA THR A 43 -6.61 -4.33 -0.17
C THR A 43 -5.48 -4.17 0.80
N THR A 44 -5.76 -4.41 2.06
CA THR A 44 -4.78 -4.29 3.12
C THR A 44 -4.67 -5.63 3.82
N THR A 45 -3.45 -6.11 3.98
CA THR A 45 -3.18 -7.35 4.67
C THR A 45 -2.13 -7.09 5.73
N VAL A 46 -2.37 -7.57 6.93
CA VAL A 46 -1.39 -7.51 8.00
C VAL A 46 -0.72 -8.86 8.07
N ALA A 47 0.55 -8.90 7.78
CA ALA A 47 1.35 -10.11 7.90
C ALA A 47 2.10 -10.02 9.20
N GLY A 48 1.58 -10.66 10.23
CA GLY A 48 2.23 -10.67 11.52
C GLY A 48 3.31 -11.69 11.54
N GLY A 49 4.44 -11.32 12.09
CA GLY A 49 5.46 -12.29 12.37
C GLY A 49 5.07 -13.04 13.62
N THR A 50 4.68 -14.26 13.48
CA THR A 50 4.43 -15.10 14.64
C THR A 50 5.70 -15.80 15.08
N GLY A 51 6.76 -15.59 14.34
CA GLY A 51 8.01 -16.26 14.62
C GLY A 51 9.00 -15.34 15.28
N LEU A 52 10.17 -15.86 15.45
CA LEU A 52 11.27 -15.16 16.07
C LEU A 52 11.71 -14.00 15.22
N GLY A 53 11.72 -12.82 15.80
CA GLY A 53 12.24 -11.65 15.14
C GLY A 53 11.38 -11.10 14.02
N GLY A 54 10.19 -11.65 13.83
CA GLY A 54 9.29 -11.14 12.80
C GLY A 54 8.53 -9.95 13.30
N GLY A 55 8.73 -8.81 12.69
CA GLY A 55 7.90 -7.66 12.97
C GLY A 55 6.60 -7.73 12.20
N ASP A 56 5.62 -7.00 12.68
CA ASP A 56 4.38 -6.88 11.94
C ASP A 56 4.62 -6.09 10.65
N ARG A 57 3.94 -6.50 9.61
CA ARG A 57 4.00 -5.80 8.33
C ARG A 57 2.60 -5.51 7.88
N THR A 58 2.42 -4.36 7.27
CA THR A 58 1.17 -4.04 6.62
C THR A 58 1.44 -3.95 5.13
N VAL A 59 0.73 -4.74 4.35
CA VAL A 59 0.90 -4.77 2.90
C VAL A 59 -0.36 -4.23 2.26
N PHE A 60 -0.17 -3.17 1.49
CA PHE A 60 -1.24 -2.61 0.67
C PHE A 60 -1.05 -3.10 -0.75
N THR A 61 -2.07 -3.74 -1.30
CA THR A 61 -2.05 -4.14 -2.70
C THR A 61 -2.98 -3.21 -3.45
N LEU A 62 -2.42 -2.49 -4.39
CA LEU A 62 -3.12 -1.45 -5.14
C LEU A 62 -3.31 -1.91 -6.57
N VAL A 63 -4.52 -1.77 -7.07
CA VAL A 63 -4.79 -2.05 -8.48
C VAL A 63 -5.18 -0.74 -9.13
N PHE A 64 -4.43 -0.36 -10.14
CA PHE A 64 -4.68 0.87 -10.89
C PHE A 64 -5.21 0.56 -12.28
N VAL A 65 -5.97 1.48 -12.80
CA VAL A 65 -6.54 1.35 -14.13
C VAL A 65 -6.22 2.60 -14.95
N HIS A 66 -5.98 2.37 -16.23
CA HIS A 66 -5.73 3.45 -17.19
C HIS A 66 -6.59 3.21 -18.41
N PRO A 67 -7.23 4.24 -18.95
CA PRO A 67 -8.06 4.08 -20.16
C PRO A 67 -7.33 3.49 -21.34
#